data_272214b18dc72ae96d6c16ed6d242c3d
#
_entry.id   272214b18dc72ae96d6c16ed6d242c3d
#
_cell.length_a   1.000
_cell.length_b   1.000
_cell.length_c   1.000
_cell.angle_alpha   90.00
_cell.angle_beta   90.00
_cell.angle_gamma   90.00
#
_symmetry.space_group_name_H-M   'P 1'
#
loop_
_entity.id
_entity.type
_entity.pdbx_description
1 polymer ?
#
loop_
_entity_poly.entity_id
_entity_poly.type
_entity_poly.pdbx_seq_one_letter_code
_entity_poly.pdbx_strand_id
1 'polypeptide(L)'
;MLVVLGAWDVFDLEIGGQTLTFASPEWDAAFTSRLQSGIDAIDESGATAALLEVPCMRPIDVGGAGVPALHERGDDARVAHVNNLMRQLAAEQPDRAGFVGGPTQWCNGSPEATDTAYRWDGVHVYVPGANLIFETIAPSLLALT
;
A
#
# COMPACT_ATOMS: atom_id res chain seq x y z
N MET A 1 -4.58 12.20 8.34
CA MET A 1 -5.40 11.56 7.26
C MET A 1 -4.79 10.22 6.90
N LEU A 2 -5.56 9.12 6.81
CA LEU A 2 -5.05 7.80 6.38
C LEU A 2 -4.94 7.74 4.85
N VAL A 3 -3.74 7.41 4.36
CA VAL A 3 -3.44 7.18 2.93
C VAL A 3 -3.33 5.68 2.69
N VAL A 4 -4.21 5.14 1.83
CA VAL A 4 -4.23 3.73 1.45
C VAL A 4 -3.94 3.63 -0.03
N LEU A 5 -2.86 2.96 -0.40
CA LEU A 5 -2.42 2.75 -1.77
C LEU A 5 -1.77 1.36 -1.92
N GLY A 6 -1.26 1.02 -3.08
CA GLY A 6 -0.35 -0.11 -3.25
C GLY A 6 -0.83 -1.22 -4.18
N ALA A 7 -2.13 -1.47 -4.32
CA ALA A 7 -2.60 -2.54 -5.20
C ALA A 7 -2.29 -2.29 -6.69
N TRP A 8 -2.09 -1.03 -7.06
CA TRP A 8 -1.71 -0.59 -8.42
C TRP A 8 -0.29 -0.02 -8.49
N ASP A 9 0.39 0.15 -7.35
CA ASP A 9 1.72 0.76 -7.28
C ASP A 9 2.85 -0.29 -7.34
N VAL A 10 2.54 -1.51 -7.78
CA VAL A 10 3.52 -2.60 -7.97
C VAL A 10 3.78 -2.91 -9.45
N PHE A 11 3.29 -2.07 -10.35
CA PHE A 11 3.41 -2.24 -11.80
C PHE A 11 4.34 -1.19 -12.41
N ASP A 12 4.71 -1.42 -13.66
CA ASP A 12 5.33 -0.39 -14.50
C ASP A 12 4.37 0.81 -14.63
N LEU A 13 4.92 2.01 -14.76
CA LEU A 13 4.12 3.23 -14.89
C LEU A 13 4.15 3.76 -16.33
N GLU A 14 2.98 4.16 -16.85
CA GLU A 14 2.87 4.87 -18.11
C GLU A 14 2.74 6.37 -17.84
N ILE A 15 3.74 7.15 -18.23
CA ILE A 15 3.77 8.61 -18.03
C ILE A 15 4.18 9.29 -19.33
N GLY A 16 3.30 10.14 -19.88
CA GLY A 16 3.60 10.91 -21.09
C GLY A 16 3.93 10.04 -22.30
N GLY A 17 3.42 8.82 -22.38
CA GLY A 17 3.68 7.85 -23.44
C GLY A 17 5.00 7.09 -23.28
N GLN A 18 5.63 7.16 -22.11
CA GLN A 18 6.81 6.40 -21.76
C GLN A 18 6.47 5.39 -20.66
N THR A 19 6.95 4.16 -20.81
CA THR A 19 6.88 3.14 -19.76
C THR A 19 8.09 3.28 -18.84
N LEU A 20 7.83 3.52 -17.56
CA LEU A 20 8.84 3.46 -16.50
C LEU A 20 8.79 2.07 -15.88
N THR A 21 9.87 1.33 -16.04
CA THR A 21 9.96 -0.03 -15.48
C THR A 21 9.97 0.03 -13.95
N PHE A 22 9.17 -0.81 -13.32
CA PHE A 22 9.05 -0.90 -11.86
C PHE A 22 10.44 -1.01 -11.19
N ALA A 23 10.64 -0.25 -10.11
CA ALA A 23 11.88 -0.17 -9.34
C ALA A 23 13.11 0.34 -10.14
N SER A 24 12.90 0.96 -11.31
CA SER A 24 13.95 1.78 -11.92
C SER A 24 14.08 3.13 -11.19
N PRO A 25 15.24 3.81 -11.26
CA PRO A 25 15.41 5.14 -10.67
C PRO A 25 14.33 6.14 -11.11
N GLU A 26 13.90 6.07 -12.36
CA GLU A 26 12.87 6.93 -12.94
C GLU A 26 11.49 6.60 -12.38
N TRP A 27 11.20 5.29 -12.16
CA TRP A 27 9.97 4.84 -11.51
C TRP A 27 9.91 5.31 -10.06
N ASP A 28 11.00 5.10 -9.31
CA ASP A 28 11.11 5.50 -7.91
C ASP A 28 10.91 7.01 -7.75
N ALA A 29 11.56 7.79 -8.62
CA ALA A 29 11.40 9.25 -8.62
C ALA A 29 9.96 9.68 -8.94
N ALA A 30 9.30 9.03 -9.90
CA ALA A 30 7.93 9.33 -10.27
C ALA A 30 6.94 8.94 -9.15
N PHE A 31 7.12 7.78 -8.52
CA PHE A 31 6.30 7.31 -7.41
C PHE A 31 6.43 8.25 -6.20
N THR A 32 7.66 8.52 -5.76
CA THR A 32 7.92 9.38 -4.60
C THR A 32 7.45 10.83 -4.83
N SER A 33 7.61 11.37 -6.03
CA SER A 33 7.10 12.70 -6.37
C SER A 33 5.58 12.80 -6.28
N ARG A 34 4.85 11.78 -6.75
CA ARG A 34 3.38 11.74 -6.63
C ARG A 34 2.93 11.60 -5.18
N LEU A 35 3.60 10.74 -4.40
CA LEU A 35 3.30 10.57 -3.00
C LEU A 35 3.59 11.86 -2.22
N GLN A 36 4.71 12.54 -2.51
CA GLN A 36 5.03 13.85 -1.93
C GLN A 36 3.94 14.88 -2.21
N SER A 37 3.45 14.95 -3.45
CA SER A 37 2.36 15.87 -3.80
C SER A 37 1.08 15.58 -3.01
N GLY A 38 0.81 14.29 -2.72
CA GLY A 38 -0.30 13.89 -1.85
C GLY A 38 -0.09 14.33 -0.40
N ILE A 39 1.13 14.16 0.13
CA ILE A 39 1.48 14.62 1.48
C ILE A 39 1.37 16.15 1.57
N ASP A 40 1.86 16.88 0.57
CA ASP A 40 1.77 18.34 0.52
C ASP A 40 0.31 18.82 0.58
N ALA A 41 -0.58 18.21 -0.19
CA ALA A 41 -2.00 18.55 -0.19
C ALA A 41 -2.70 18.24 1.15
N ILE A 42 -2.27 17.15 1.82
CA ILE A 42 -2.78 16.80 3.17
C ILE A 42 -2.30 17.82 4.19
N ASP A 43 -1.02 18.18 4.16
CA ASP A 43 -0.41 19.16 5.06
C ASP A 43 -1.03 20.57 4.90
N GLU A 44 -1.29 21.00 3.66
CA GLU A 44 -2.01 22.25 3.36
C GLU A 44 -3.41 22.29 3.99
N SER A 45 -4.03 21.12 4.22
CA SER A 45 -5.32 21.01 4.93
C SER A 45 -5.18 21.08 6.46
N GLY A 46 -3.96 21.15 7.00
CA GLY A 46 -3.66 21.12 8.42
C GLY A 46 -3.69 19.72 9.04
N ALA A 47 -3.56 18.66 8.23
CA ALA A 47 -3.57 17.27 8.69
C ALA A 47 -2.22 16.61 8.46
N THR A 48 -1.88 15.61 9.28
CA THR A 48 -0.72 14.74 9.08
C THR A 48 -1.11 13.53 8.21
N ALA A 49 -0.26 13.15 7.25
CA ALA A 49 -0.45 11.97 6.41
C ALA A 49 -0.03 10.70 7.16
N ALA A 50 -0.92 9.73 7.30
CA ALA A 50 -0.63 8.39 7.81
C ALA A 50 -0.54 7.42 6.63
N LEU A 51 0.67 7.06 6.21
CA LEU A 51 0.91 6.16 5.08
C LEU A 51 0.75 4.72 5.55
N LEU A 52 -0.34 4.06 5.15
CA LEU A 52 -0.58 2.66 5.54
C LEU A 52 0.34 1.72 4.76
N GLU A 53 1.02 0.83 5.47
CA GLU A 53 1.79 -0.25 4.87
C GLU A 53 0.94 -1.05 3.88
N VAL A 54 1.46 -1.21 2.66
CA VAL A 54 0.85 -2.09 1.66
C VAL A 54 0.98 -3.53 2.14
N PRO A 55 -0.12 -4.27 2.33
CA PRO A 55 -0.05 -5.66 2.79
C PRO A 55 0.46 -6.57 1.67
N CYS A 56 1.08 -7.69 2.04
CA CYS A 56 1.33 -8.75 1.09
C CYS A 56 0.00 -9.24 0.50
N MET A 57 -0.07 -9.33 -0.81
CA MET A 57 -1.27 -9.76 -1.52
C MET A 57 -1.10 -11.20 -2.04
N ARG A 58 -2.21 -11.91 -2.19
CA ARG A 58 -2.26 -13.28 -2.71
C ARG A 58 -3.34 -13.36 -3.79
N PRO A 59 -3.11 -12.68 -4.94
CA PRO A 59 -4.14 -12.56 -5.98
C PRO A 59 -4.56 -13.94 -6.48
N ILE A 60 -5.88 -14.13 -6.57
CA ILE A 60 -6.49 -15.33 -7.15
C ILE A 60 -7.38 -14.93 -8.32
N ASP A 61 -7.48 -15.79 -9.30
CA ASP A 61 -8.43 -15.61 -10.39
C ASP A 61 -9.85 -15.94 -9.90
N VAL A 62 -10.69 -14.94 -9.84
CA VAL A 62 -12.10 -15.10 -9.49
C VAL A 62 -12.90 -15.21 -10.79
N GLY A 63 -13.05 -16.44 -11.27
CA GLY A 63 -13.71 -16.75 -12.54
C GLY A 63 -15.04 -16.03 -12.70
N GLY A 64 -15.20 -15.31 -13.80
CA GLY A 64 -16.42 -14.59 -14.16
C GLY A 64 -16.59 -13.19 -13.56
N ALA A 65 -15.77 -12.77 -12.62
CA ALA A 65 -15.82 -11.41 -12.04
C ALA A 65 -15.02 -10.36 -12.86
N GLY A 66 -14.35 -10.78 -13.94
CA GLY A 66 -13.53 -9.87 -14.77
C GLY A 66 -12.28 -9.34 -14.06
N VAL A 67 -11.87 -9.98 -12.97
CA VAL A 67 -10.69 -9.59 -12.18
C VAL A 67 -9.62 -10.67 -12.34
N PRO A 68 -8.64 -10.49 -13.25
CA PRO A 68 -7.55 -11.45 -13.40
C PRO A 68 -6.62 -11.41 -12.18
N ALA A 69 -6.02 -12.56 -11.87
CA ALA A 69 -4.91 -12.63 -10.94
C ALA A 69 -3.67 -11.96 -11.57
N LEU A 70 -3.35 -10.76 -11.14
CA LEU A 70 -2.15 -10.04 -11.58
C LEU A 70 -0.97 -10.46 -10.69
N HIS A 71 -0.01 -11.17 -11.26
CA HIS A 71 1.09 -11.82 -10.52
C HIS A 71 1.99 -10.82 -9.81
N GLU A 72 2.15 -9.62 -10.37
CA GLU A 72 2.93 -8.53 -9.79
C GLU A 72 2.43 -8.14 -8.38
N ARG A 73 1.12 -8.24 -8.13
CA ARG A 73 0.54 -8.01 -6.81
C ARG A 73 0.95 -9.07 -5.79
N GLY A 74 1.20 -10.32 -6.24
CA GLY A 74 1.65 -11.41 -5.38
C GLY A 74 3.15 -11.46 -5.15
N ASP A 75 3.91 -10.56 -5.76
CA ASP A 75 5.35 -10.45 -5.57
C ASP A 75 5.66 -9.62 -4.31
N ASP A 76 5.99 -10.32 -3.22
CA ASP A 76 6.31 -9.68 -1.95
C ASP A 76 7.53 -8.75 -2.03
N ALA A 77 8.46 -8.95 -2.98
CA ALA A 77 9.59 -8.05 -3.17
C ALA A 77 9.16 -6.70 -3.76
N ARG A 78 8.19 -6.71 -4.68
CA ARG A 78 7.58 -5.48 -5.21
C ARG A 78 6.84 -4.71 -4.12
N VAL A 79 6.03 -5.39 -3.31
CA VAL A 79 5.34 -4.80 -2.17
C VAL A 79 6.34 -4.20 -1.16
N ALA A 80 7.40 -4.94 -0.84
CA ALA A 80 8.45 -4.45 0.06
C ALA A 80 9.18 -3.22 -0.48
N HIS A 81 9.42 -3.14 -1.80
CA HIS A 81 10.03 -1.97 -2.44
C HIS A 81 9.18 -0.72 -2.26
N VAL A 82 7.88 -0.80 -2.59
CA VAL A 82 6.92 0.31 -2.38
C VAL A 82 6.89 0.75 -0.92
N ASN A 83 6.78 -0.20 0.01
CA ASN A 83 6.77 0.09 1.45
C ASN A 83 8.07 0.75 1.93
N ASN A 84 9.22 0.38 1.35
CA ASN A 84 10.49 1.02 1.68
C ASN A 84 10.54 2.48 1.22
N LEU A 85 10.08 2.80 0.01
CA LEU A 85 9.98 4.18 -0.47
C LEU A 85 9.04 5.01 0.40
N MET A 86 7.87 4.48 0.76
CA MET A 86 6.91 5.14 1.66
C MET A 86 7.52 5.41 3.03
N ARG A 87 8.23 4.44 3.61
CA ARG A 87 8.87 4.55 4.91
C ARG A 87 9.99 5.58 4.90
N GLN A 88 10.81 5.60 3.86
CA GLN A 88 11.88 6.59 3.68
C GLN A 88 11.30 8.00 3.60
N LEU A 89 10.30 8.20 2.74
CA LEU A 89 9.68 9.51 2.55
C LEU A 89 9.01 10.03 3.84
N ALA A 90 8.35 9.16 4.61
CA ALA A 90 7.79 9.53 5.91
C ALA A 90 8.88 9.89 6.93
N ALA A 91 10.00 9.15 6.95
CA ALA A 91 11.11 9.40 7.86
C ALA A 91 11.84 10.72 7.57
N GLU A 92 11.82 11.21 6.33
CA GLU A 92 12.41 12.49 5.92
C GLU A 92 11.57 13.71 6.38
N GLN A 93 10.28 13.50 6.72
CA GLN A 93 9.36 14.58 7.09
C GLN A 93 8.40 14.18 8.22
N PRO A 94 8.92 13.83 9.42
CA PRO A 94 8.15 13.22 10.50
C PRO A 94 7.02 14.10 11.05
N ASP A 95 7.11 15.41 10.87
CA ASP A 95 6.06 16.36 11.28
C ASP A 95 4.86 16.39 10.31
N ARG A 96 5.01 15.86 9.10
CA ARG A 96 4.00 15.90 8.01
C ARG A 96 3.46 14.52 7.64
N ALA A 97 4.27 13.48 7.83
CA ALA A 97 3.90 12.12 7.46
C ALA A 97 4.44 11.08 8.46
N GLY A 98 3.65 10.03 8.69
CA GLY A 98 4.07 8.86 9.44
C GLY A 98 3.79 7.58 8.66
N PHE A 99 4.68 6.59 8.74
CA PHE A 99 4.45 5.26 8.19
C PHE A 99 3.76 4.39 9.25
N VAL A 100 2.65 3.75 8.88
CA VAL A 100 1.81 2.94 9.77
C VAL A 100 1.86 1.49 9.32
N GLY A 101 2.42 0.61 10.15
CA GLY A 101 2.50 -0.83 9.88
C GLY A 101 1.13 -1.49 9.84
N GLY A 102 0.91 -2.32 8.83
CA GLY A 102 -0.30 -3.10 8.64
C GLY A 102 -0.27 -4.47 9.35
N PRO A 103 -1.31 -5.31 9.16
CA PRO A 103 -1.37 -6.66 9.73
C PRO A 103 -0.27 -7.56 9.17
N THR A 104 0.61 -8.07 10.03
CA THR A 104 1.71 -8.98 9.65
C THR A 104 1.20 -10.36 9.23
N GLN A 105 -0.01 -10.75 9.64
CA GLN A 105 -0.65 -12.02 9.31
C GLN A 105 -0.75 -12.24 7.78
N TRP A 106 -0.88 -11.17 7.01
CA TRP A 106 -0.98 -11.28 5.56
C TRP A 106 0.34 -11.54 4.84
N CYS A 107 1.47 -11.37 5.55
CA CYS A 107 2.81 -11.56 4.98
C CYS A 107 3.55 -12.79 5.52
N ASN A 108 3.15 -13.34 6.65
CA ASN A 108 3.91 -14.38 7.38
C ASN A 108 3.46 -15.82 7.10
N GLY A 109 2.58 -16.03 6.11
CA GLY A 109 2.08 -17.36 5.76
C GLY A 109 1.01 -17.91 6.70
N SER A 110 0.41 -17.06 7.53
CA SER A 110 -0.73 -17.47 8.35
C SER A 110 -1.96 -17.80 7.50
N PRO A 111 -2.97 -18.51 8.05
CA PRO A 111 -4.20 -18.85 7.32
C PRO A 111 -4.90 -17.61 6.73
N GLU A 112 -4.87 -16.49 7.43
CA GLU A 112 -5.49 -15.22 7.01
C GLU A 112 -4.88 -14.67 5.71
N ALA A 113 -3.65 -15.05 5.38
CA ALA A 113 -2.98 -14.58 4.16
C ALA A 113 -3.71 -15.00 2.88
N THR A 114 -4.38 -16.17 2.90
CA THR A 114 -5.08 -16.75 1.74
C THR A 114 -6.58 -16.93 1.96
N ASP A 115 -7.09 -16.59 3.15
CA ASP A 115 -8.51 -16.74 3.46
C ASP A 115 -9.34 -15.67 2.73
N THR A 116 -10.19 -16.13 1.82
CA THR A 116 -11.09 -15.29 1.01
C THR A 116 -12.19 -14.60 1.84
N ALA A 117 -12.41 -15.00 3.09
CA ALA A 117 -13.29 -14.28 4.00
C ALA A 117 -12.73 -12.88 4.36
N TYR A 118 -11.41 -12.71 4.35
CA TYR A 118 -10.74 -11.42 4.58
C TYR A 118 -10.56 -10.63 3.28
N ARG A 119 -10.15 -11.28 2.20
CA ARG A 119 -9.87 -10.68 0.88
C ARG A 119 -10.40 -11.58 -0.23
N TRP A 120 -11.55 -11.21 -0.79
CA TRP A 120 -12.33 -12.06 -1.69
C TRP A 120 -11.60 -12.52 -2.97
N ASP A 121 -10.64 -11.73 -3.44
CA ASP A 121 -9.78 -12.02 -4.58
C ASP A 121 -8.28 -12.07 -4.21
N GLY A 122 -8.00 -12.15 -2.90
CA GLY A 122 -6.64 -12.12 -2.36
C GLY A 122 -6.00 -10.72 -2.29
N VAL A 123 -6.73 -9.69 -2.72
CA VAL A 123 -6.29 -8.27 -2.74
C VAL A 123 -7.27 -7.37 -2.00
N HIS A 124 -8.52 -7.30 -2.47
CA HIS A 124 -9.53 -6.41 -1.94
C HIS A 124 -10.18 -6.96 -0.66
N VAL A 125 -10.22 -6.12 0.36
CA VAL A 125 -10.69 -6.51 1.69
C VAL A 125 -12.22 -6.52 1.80
N TYR A 126 -12.75 -7.53 2.48
CA TYR A 126 -14.09 -7.52 3.05
C TYR A 126 -14.10 -6.88 4.45
N VAL A 127 -15.29 -6.77 5.06
CA VAL A 127 -15.44 -6.23 6.41
C VAL A 127 -14.50 -6.89 7.44
N PRO A 128 -14.34 -8.24 7.50
CA PRO A 128 -13.38 -8.85 8.41
C PRO A 128 -11.93 -8.40 8.16
N GLY A 129 -11.52 -8.26 6.88
CA GLY A 129 -10.19 -7.76 6.54
C GLY A 129 -9.99 -6.30 6.90
N ALA A 130 -11.01 -5.46 6.69
CA ALA A 130 -10.98 -4.07 7.12
C ALA A 130 -10.88 -3.94 8.64
N ASN A 131 -11.62 -4.74 9.40
CA ASN A 131 -11.55 -4.75 10.86
C ASN A 131 -10.15 -5.15 11.35
N LEU A 132 -9.56 -6.20 10.76
CA LEU A 132 -8.19 -6.61 11.08
C LEU A 132 -7.18 -5.48 10.85
N ILE A 133 -7.31 -4.74 9.74
CA ILE A 133 -6.48 -3.55 9.49
C ILE A 133 -6.69 -2.53 10.60
N PHE A 134 -7.93 -2.10 10.86
CA PHE A 134 -8.22 -1.05 11.83
C PHE A 134 -7.80 -1.42 13.25
N GLU A 135 -8.03 -2.65 13.69
CA GLU A 135 -7.57 -3.14 15.00
C GLU A 135 -6.04 -3.07 15.13
N THR A 136 -5.33 -3.37 14.04
CA THR A 136 -3.85 -3.33 14.01
C THR A 136 -3.32 -1.89 14.05
N ILE A 137 -3.88 -0.99 13.24
CA ILE A 137 -3.31 0.34 13.01
C ILE A 137 -3.80 1.40 14.00
N ALA A 138 -4.91 1.18 14.70
CA ALA A 138 -5.53 2.19 15.57
C ALA A 138 -4.57 2.80 16.61
N PRO A 139 -3.72 2.01 17.31
CA PRO A 139 -2.75 2.59 18.25
C PRO A 139 -1.76 3.53 17.58
N SER A 140 -1.26 3.17 16.38
CA SER A 140 -0.29 3.97 15.62
C SER A 140 -0.91 5.23 15.06
N LEU A 141 -2.18 5.16 14.61
CA LEU A 141 -2.91 6.34 14.13
C LEU A 141 -3.12 7.37 15.26
N LEU A 142 -3.47 6.89 16.45
CA LEU A 142 -3.66 7.77 17.62
C LEU A 142 -2.34 8.41 18.09
N ALA A 143 -1.21 7.79 17.80
CA ALA A 143 0.10 8.35 18.15
C ALA A 143 0.59 9.43 17.16
N LEU A 144 -0.04 9.56 15.99
CA LEU A 144 0.25 10.59 14.98
C LEU A 144 -0.58 11.89 15.16
N THR A 145 -1.49 11.91 16.12
CA THR A 145 -2.32 13.08 16.48
C THR A 145 -1.73 13.82 17.66
#